data_9a5f2f3e601b4c2ea8cf09d2205d0c84
#
_entry.id   9a5f2f3e601b4c2ea8cf09d2205d0c84
#
_cell.length_a   1.000
_cell.length_b   1.000
_cell.length_c   1.000
_cell.angle_alpha   90.00
_cell.angle_beta   90.00
_cell.angle_gamma   90.00
#
_symmetry.space_group_name_H-M   'P 1'
#
loop_
_entity.id
_entity.type
_entity.pdbx_description
1 polymer ?
#
loop_
_entity_poly.entity_id
_entity_poly.type
_entity_poly.pdbx_seq_one_letter_code
_entity_poly.pdbx_strand_id
1 'polypeptide(L)'
;MVDLDLALDSAFAESEPKPPSVDPQNRSADPQKRKLFVVLQSFVLIVLCYQVLFSEASFLSAEDKPLVVVGLMLLMLGVFFVPARIWERTWAVVGLVLGDTAVTIAVFYLSGHTGSALYVFYFLVMLITAFGPSMKQMIGLSVILCATYGVMLYLDSQQSGSLSQGHLLGLTVLLATAIFYGSMTETLRKAQQKQADLLDEITTLKRIEEELKTQSGVDWLTGLANRRRFDAVFQQEWGRARRDATPLSLLMLDIDHFKTFNDTYGHQAGDDCLQQVARAIGESAKRHGDLAARYGGEEFVVVLPKTDAKNAAAVAETMRAKIAATRISHDGSQIPERVTISLGVAAMTPTQDTEAFALITFADQALYKAKREGRNRVISTGDMVLGSSVDAEVPEKGGAPGRT
;
A
#
# COMPACT_ATOMS: atom_id res chain seq x y z
N MET A 1 42.14 -7.75 1.00
CA MET A 1 41.20 -7.70 -0.13
C MET A 1 39.90 -8.44 0.15
N VAL A 2 39.73 -9.05 1.33
CA VAL A 2 38.55 -9.77 1.78
C VAL A 2 37.70 -8.89 2.75
N ASP A 3 38.33 -7.88 3.38
CA ASP A 3 37.64 -7.04 4.40
C ASP A 3 36.86 -5.84 3.83
N LEU A 4 37.04 -5.50 2.54
CA LEU A 4 36.35 -4.36 1.94
C LEU A 4 34.96 -4.72 1.43
N ASP A 5 34.72 -5.96 1.00
CA ASP A 5 33.42 -6.45 0.56
C ASP A 5 32.45 -6.62 1.74
N LEU A 6 32.94 -7.03 2.91
CA LEU A 6 32.13 -7.13 4.14
C LEU A 6 31.71 -5.76 4.71
N ALA A 7 32.53 -4.73 4.51
CA ALA A 7 32.22 -3.37 4.95
C ALA A 7 31.19 -2.66 4.02
N LEU A 8 31.20 -2.98 2.73
CA LEU A 8 30.24 -2.46 1.77
C LEU A 8 28.86 -3.12 1.93
N ASP A 9 28.81 -4.43 2.18
CA ASP A 9 27.55 -5.13 2.44
C ASP A 9 26.88 -4.68 3.74
N SER A 10 27.66 -4.32 4.77
CA SER A 10 27.09 -3.77 6.02
C SER A 10 26.56 -2.34 5.88
N ALA A 11 27.17 -1.51 5.03
CA ALA A 11 26.73 -0.13 4.78
C ALA A 11 25.48 -0.08 3.88
N PHE A 12 25.28 -1.05 3.00
CA PHE A 12 24.06 -1.15 2.17
C PHE A 12 22.89 -1.79 2.92
N ALA A 13 23.12 -2.65 3.91
CA ALA A 13 22.09 -3.25 4.75
C ALA A 13 21.41 -2.24 5.71
N GLU A 14 22.06 -1.13 6.03
CA GLU A 14 21.47 -0.07 6.89
C GLU A 14 20.60 0.96 6.13
N SER A 15 20.60 0.97 4.81
CA SER A 15 19.85 1.95 4.00
C SER A 15 18.50 1.46 3.47
N GLU A 16 18.11 0.21 3.69
CA GLU A 16 16.75 -0.22 3.39
C GLU A 16 15.79 0.41 4.41
N PRO A 17 14.80 1.23 4.00
CA PRO A 17 13.74 1.66 4.89
C PRO A 17 13.02 0.39 5.35
N LYS A 18 13.22 0.01 6.63
CA LYS A 18 12.43 -1.04 7.27
C LYS A 18 10.97 -0.83 6.89
N PRO A 19 10.27 -1.83 6.34
CA PRO A 19 8.84 -1.70 6.09
C PRO A 19 8.21 -1.27 7.41
N PRO A 20 7.26 -0.29 7.39
CA PRO A 20 6.64 0.19 8.60
C PRO A 20 6.14 -1.03 9.35
N SER A 21 6.72 -1.31 10.51
CA SER A 21 6.24 -2.34 11.41
C SER A 21 4.81 -1.94 11.73
N VAL A 22 3.84 -2.61 11.10
CA VAL A 22 2.43 -2.47 11.43
C VAL A 22 2.33 -3.03 12.84
N ASP A 23 2.40 -2.12 13.83
CA ASP A 23 2.18 -2.44 15.23
C ASP A 23 0.82 -3.15 15.31
N PRO A 24 0.77 -4.44 15.71
CA PRO A 24 -0.50 -5.16 15.83
C PRO A 24 -1.44 -4.49 16.83
N GLN A 25 -0.93 -3.56 17.67
CA GLN A 25 -1.71 -2.80 18.64
C GLN A 25 -2.36 -1.53 18.06
N ASN A 26 -2.01 -1.11 16.85
CA ASN A 26 -2.55 0.09 16.22
C ASN A 26 -3.59 -0.23 15.13
N ARG A 27 -4.30 -1.35 15.22
CA ARG A 27 -5.55 -1.55 14.49
C ARG A 27 -6.57 -0.55 15.05
N SER A 28 -6.82 0.52 14.33
CA SER A 28 -7.89 1.46 14.63
C SER A 28 -9.18 0.67 14.83
N ALA A 29 -9.78 0.80 16.03
CA ALA A 29 -11.04 0.14 16.38
C ALA A 29 -12.05 0.33 15.23
N ASP A 30 -12.57 -0.78 14.70
CA ASP A 30 -13.49 -0.75 13.56
C ASP A 30 -14.78 0.01 13.97
N PRO A 31 -15.01 1.23 13.46
CA PRO A 31 -16.15 2.06 13.85
C PRO A 31 -17.49 1.42 13.46
N GLN A 32 -17.49 0.51 12.49
CA GLN A 32 -18.72 -0.20 12.08
C GLN A 32 -19.14 -1.22 13.12
N LYS A 33 -18.20 -1.94 13.74
CA LYS A 33 -18.51 -2.89 14.83
C LYS A 33 -19.18 -2.18 15.99
N ARG A 34 -18.63 -1.04 16.44
CA ARG A 34 -19.23 -0.25 17.52
C ARG A 34 -20.66 0.19 17.21
N LYS A 35 -20.90 0.70 16.00
CA LYS A 35 -22.26 1.14 15.58
C LYS A 35 -23.24 -0.02 15.65
N LEU A 36 -22.84 -1.19 15.17
CA LEU A 36 -23.71 -2.36 15.15
C LEU A 36 -24.00 -2.90 16.54
N PHE A 37 -23.01 -2.91 17.45
CA PHE A 37 -23.25 -3.22 18.86
C PHE A 37 -24.26 -2.29 19.52
N VAL A 38 -24.11 -0.98 19.33
CA VAL A 38 -25.03 0.02 19.87
C VAL A 38 -26.46 -0.18 19.33
N VAL A 39 -26.60 -0.46 18.04
CA VAL A 39 -27.91 -0.74 17.42
C VAL A 39 -28.56 -1.98 18.03
N LEU A 40 -27.84 -3.10 18.14
CA LEU A 40 -28.36 -4.33 18.74
C LEU A 40 -28.75 -4.14 20.20
N GLN A 41 -27.91 -3.44 20.96
CA GLN A 41 -28.19 -3.13 22.36
C GLN A 41 -29.43 -2.26 22.53
N SER A 42 -29.65 -1.31 21.59
CA SER A 42 -30.85 -0.48 21.57
C SER A 42 -32.10 -1.31 21.37
N PHE A 43 -32.05 -2.33 20.50
CA PHE A 43 -33.18 -3.24 20.30
C PHE A 43 -33.50 -4.05 21.57
N VAL A 44 -32.49 -4.63 22.23
CA VAL A 44 -32.68 -5.35 23.49
C VAL A 44 -33.36 -4.45 24.51
N LEU A 45 -32.88 -3.22 24.68
CA LEU A 45 -33.45 -2.28 25.64
C LEU A 45 -34.91 -1.91 25.29
N ILE A 46 -35.22 -1.58 24.03
CA ILE A 46 -36.58 -1.22 23.62
C ILE A 46 -37.57 -2.33 23.98
N VAL A 47 -37.19 -3.59 23.72
CA VAL A 47 -38.05 -4.73 24.02
C VAL A 47 -38.19 -4.94 25.53
N LEU A 48 -37.11 -4.76 26.33
CA LEU A 48 -37.17 -4.82 27.79
C LEU A 48 -38.07 -3.72 28.38
N CYS A 49 -37.91 -2.48 27.89
CA CYS A 49 -38.78 -1.37 28.31
C CYS A 49 -40.24 -1.61 27.96
N TYR A 50 -40.53 -2.12 26.76
CA TYR A 50 -41.90 -2.50 26.36
C TYR A 50 -42.48 -3.53 27.31
N GLN A 51 -41.69 -4.58 27.63
CA GLN A 51 -42.12 -5.64 28.56
C GLN A 51 -42.46 -5.08 29.96
N VAL A 52 -41.63 -4.18 30.51
CA VAL A 52 -41.87 -3.58 31.82
C VAL A 52 -43.13 -2.74 31.81
N LEU A 53 -43.35 -1.93 30.78
CA LEU A 53 -44.47 -0.96 30.70
C LEU A 53 -45.84 -1.64 30.49
N PHE A 54 -45.88 -2.66 29.61
CA PHE A 54 -47.12 -3.26 29.15
C PHE A 54 -47.47 -4.61 29.82
N SER A 55 -46.67 -5.05 30.79
CA SER A 55 -46.97 -6.26 31.56
C SER A 55 -48.14 -6.00 32.53
N GLU A 56 -49.21 -6.74 32.36
CA GLU A 56 -50.38 -6.67 33.26
C GLU A 56 -50.22 -7.49 34.57
N ALA A 57 -49.40 -8.56 34.51
CA ALA A 57 -49.17 -9.48 35.62
C ALA A 57 -47.88 -9.18 36.42
N SER A 58 -47.43 -7.92 36.41
CA SER A 58 -46.12 -7.55 37.04
C SER A 58 -46.22 -7.48 38.57
N PHE A 59 -45.14 -7.91 39.24
CA PHE A 59 -44.91 -7.68 40.67
C PHE A 59 -44.58 -6.22 40.98
N LEU A 60 -44.37 -5.40 39.94
CA LEU A 60 -44.06 -3.97 40.05
C LEU A 60 -45.33 -3.17 40.17
N SER A 61 -45.39 -2.22 41.10
CA SER A 61 -46.45 -1.22 41.19
C SER A 61 -46.45 -0.31 39.93
N ALA A 62 -47.57 0.30 39.62
CA ALA A 62 -47.66 1.24 38.51
C ALA A 62 -46.66 2.44 38.66
N GLU A 63 -46.34 2.80 39.90
CA GLU A 63 -45.38 3.88 40.25
C GLU A 63 -43.92 3.44 40.08
N ASP A 64 -43.61 2.14 40.23
CA ASP A 64 -42.21 1.65 40.11
C ASP A 64 -41.82 1.33 38.67
N LYS A 65 -42.75 1.04 37.77
CA LYS A 65 -42.45 0.75 36.34
C LYS A 65 -41.61 1.83 35.64
N PRO A 66 -41.94 3.14 35.75
CA PRO A 66 -41.15 4.19 35.16
C PRO A 66 -39.73 4.24 35.72
N LEU A 67 -39.53 3.96 37.01
CA LEU A 67 -38.22 3.94 37.65
C LEU A 67 -37.31 2.84 37.07
N VAL A 68 -37.86 1.66 36.86
CA VAL A 68 -37.11 0.54 36.22
C VAL A 68 -36.76 0.88 34.78
N VAL A 69 -37.67 1.48 34.03
CA VAL A 69 -37.40 1.94 32.65
C VAL A 69 -36.29 2.98 32.60
N VAL A 70 -36.30 3.96 33.50
CA VAL A 70 -35.22 4.96 33.62
C VAL A 70 -33.89 4.28 33.97
N GLY A 71 -33.92 3.30 34.89
CA GLY A 71 -32.71 2.50 35.22
C GLY A 71 -32.13 1.78 34.00
N LEU A 72 -32.96 1.13 33.18
CA LEU A 72 -32.57 0.46 31.95
C LEU A 72 -31.99 1.46 30.92
N MET A 73 -32.59 2.64 30.79
CA MET A 73 -32.07 3.69 29.90
C MET A 73 -30.71 4.22 30.35
N LEU A 74 -30.50 4.40 31.64
CA LEU A 74 -29.22 4.82 32.21
C LEU A 74 -28.14 3.76 31.99
N LEU A 75 -28.49 2.47 32.15
CA LEU A 75 -27.57 1.36 31.87
C LEU A 75 -27.11 1.37 30.42
N MET A 76 -28.03 1.58 29.49
CA MET A 76 -27.69 1.70 28.06
C MET A 76 -26.81 2.93 27.76
N LEU A 77 -27.13 4.07 28.38
CA LEU A 77 -26.33 5.28 28.25
C LEU A 77 -24.89 5.02 28.70
N GLY A 78 -24.69 4.23 29.78
CA GLY A 78 -23.39 3.77 30.23
C GLY A 78 -22.65 2.95 29.17
N VAL A 79 -23.33 2.04 28.49
CA VAL A 79 -22.76 1.21 27.41
C VAL A 79 -22.31 2.11 26.23
N PHE A 80 -23.05 3.16 25.91
CA PHE A 80 -22.71 4.11 24.85
C PHE A 80 -21.39 4.86 25.09
N PHE A 81 -21.08 5.15 26.36
CA PHE A 81 -19.83 5.83 26.75
C PHE A 81 -18.62 4.90 26.85
N VAL A 82 -18.78 3.59 26.68
CA VAL A 82 -17.64 2.66 26.72
C VAL A 82 -16.70 2.94 25.54
N PRO A 83 -15.39 3.16 25.82
CA PRO A 83 -14.39 3.42 24.77
C PRO A 83 -14.30 2.27 23.78
N ALA A 84 -14.09 2.59 22.50
CA ALA A 84 -14.00 1.60 21.42
C ALA A 84 -12.93 0.51 21.67
N ARG A 85 -11.84 0.85 22.34
CA ARG A 85 -10.76 -0.09 22.71
C ARG A 85 -11.20 -1.21 23.66
N ILE A 86 -12.24 -1.00 24.45
CA ILE A 86 -12.76 -2.01 25.38
C ILE A 86 -13.55 -3.06 24.61
N TRP A 87 -14.27 -2.69 23.55
CA TRP A 87 -15.04 -3.61 22.72
C TRP A 87 -14.20 -4.61 21.93
N GLU A 88 -12.90 -4.37 21.79
CA GLU A 88 -11.97 -5.33 21.17
C GLU A 88 -11.54 -6.44 22.13
N ARG A 89 -11.77 -6.24 23.42
CA ARG A 89 -11.39 -7.23 24.43
C ARG A 89 -12.50 -8.28 24.60
N THR A 90 -12.12 -9.53 24.51
CA THR A 90 -13.03 -10.68 24.64
C THR A 90 -13.86 -10.68 25.92
N TRP A 91 -13.24 -10.28 27.03
CA TRP A 91 -13.93 -10.23 28.32
C TRP A 91 -15.06 -9.18 28.37
N ALA A 92 -14.94 -8.10 27.58
CA ALA A 92 -15.96 -7.05 27.54
C ALA A 92 -17.23 -7.55 26.82
N VAL A 93 -17.07 -8.29 25.72
CA VAL A 93 -18.21 -8.92 25.01
C VAL A 93 -18.88 -9.98 25.91
N VAL A 94 -18.08 -10.81 26.56
CA VAL A 94 -18.60 -11.82 27.50
C VAL A 94 -19.34 -11.14 28.65
N GLY A 95 -18.77 -10.10 29.25
CA GLY A 95 -19.38 -9.35 30.34
C GLY A 95 -20.69 -8.69 29.92
N LEU A 96 -20.76 -8.12 28.71
CA LEU A 96 -21.98 -7.54 28.16
C LEU A 96 -23.09 -8.59 28.01
N VAL A 97 -22.76 -9.72 27.38
CA VAL A 97 -23.75 -10.80 27.17
C VAL A 97 -24.26 -11.36 28.48
N LEU A 98 -23.39 -11.58 29.47
CA LEU A 98 -23.82 -12.05 30.81
C LEU A 98 -24.66 -10.99 31.54
N GLY A 99 -24.29 -9.70 31.40
CA GLY A 99 -25.05 -8.60 31.97
C GLY A 99 -26.45 -8.49 31.34
N ASP A 100 -26.56 -8.55 30.03
CA ASP A 100 -27.84 -8.53 29.30
C ASP A 100 -28.70 -9.72 29.70
N THR A 101 -28.09 -10.88 29.83
CA THR A 101 -28.79 -12.09 30.26
C THR A 101 -29.35 -11.91 31.69
N ALA A 102 -28.55 -11.42 32.62
CA ALA A 102 -28.97 -11.18 34.01
C ALA A 102 -30.10 -10.12 34.09
N VAL A 103 -29.97 -9.00 33.33
CA VAL A 103 -31.00 -7.96 33.28
C VAL A 103 -32.29 -8.53 32.67
N THR A 104 -32.18 -9.31 31.59
CA THR A 104 -33.34 -9.95 30.96
C THR A 104 -34.08 -10.83 31.93
N ILE A 105 -33.36 -11.70 32.66
CA ILE A 105 -33.96 -12.60 33.69
C ILE A 105 -34.65 -11.76 34.75
N ALA A 106 -34.01 -10.71 35.28
CA ALA A 106 -34.57 -9.86 36.32
C ALA A 106 -35.85 -9.16 35.86
N VAL A 107 -35.83 -8.57 34.64
CA VAL A 107 -37.01 -7.92 34.08
C VAL A 107 -38.17 -8.86 33.87
N PHE A 108 -37.91 -10.08 33.36
CA PHE A 108 -38.97 -11.09 33.18
C PHE A 108 -39.58 -11.54 34.49
N TYR A 109 -38.69 -11.80 35.49
CA TYR A 109 -39.14 -12.18 36.83
C TYR A 109 -40.05 -11.08 37.45
N LEU A 110 -39.61 -9.84 37.40
CA LEU A 110 -40.35 -8.69 37.92
C LEU A 110 -41.66 -8.43 37.16
N SER A 111 -41.70 -8.73 35.87
CA SER A 111 -42.85 -8.57 35.01
C SER A 111 -43.94 -9.64 35.18
N GLY A 112 -43.66 -10.71 35.97
CA GLY A 112 -44.58 -11.83 36.22
C GLY A 112 -44.88 -12.68 34.98
N HIS A 113 -44.16 -12.49 33.89
CA HIS A 113 -44.33 -13.22 32.65
C HIS A 113 -43.19 -14.18 32.44
N THR A 114 -43.47 -15.44 32.51
CA THR A 114 -42.53 -16.53 32.18
C THR A 114 -42.82 -17.12 30.79
N GLY A 115 -43.68 -16.49 30.02
CA GLY A 115 -44.24 -17.04 28.79
C GLY A 115 -43.39 -16.93 27.51
N SER A 116 -44.01 -17.25 26.37
CA SER A 116 -43.45 -17.53 25.07
C SER A 116 -42.59 -16.43 24.39
N ALA A 117 -42.58 -15.21 24.90
CA ALA A 117 -41.77 -14.12 24.35
C ALA A 117 -40.29 -14.14 24.77
N LEU A 118 -39.92 -14.93 25.75
CA LEU A 118 -38.55 -15.00 26.31
C LEU A 118 -37.52 -15.45 25.27
N TYR A 119 -37.88 -16.33 24.34
CA TYR A 119 -36.97 -16.79 23.28
C TYR A 119 -36.51 -15.66 22.34
N VAL A 120 -37.32 -14.61 22.13
CA VAL A 120 -36.96 -13.47 21.31
C VAL A 120 -35.78 -12.70 21.91
N PHE A 121 -35.76 -12.56 23.25
CA PHE A 121 -34.66 -11.89 23.95
C PHE A 121 -33.36 -12.68 23.87
N TYR A 122 -33.45 -13.99 24.14
CA TYR A 122 -32.29 -14.85 24.03
C TYR A 122 -31.75 -14.91 22.61
N PHE A 123 -32.63 -14.84 21.60
CA PHE A 123 -32.23 -14.70 20.21
C PHE A 123 -31.47 -13.38 19.95
N LEU A 124 -31.96 -12.24 20.47
CA LEU A 124 -31.28 -10.94 20.35
C LEU A 124 -29.94 -10.92 21.06
N VAL A 125 -29.86 -11.45 22.29
CA VAL A 125 -28.61 -11.57 23.02
C VAL A 125 -27.63 -12.50 22.29
N MET A 126 -28.11 -13.57 21.67
CA MET A 126 -27.29 -14.47 20.88
C MET A 126 -26.75 -13.81 19.61
N LEU A 127 -27.49 -12.90 18.98
CA LEU A 127 -26.97 -12.07 17.87
C LEU A 127 -25.73 -11.27 18.30
N ILE A 128 -25.72 -10.78 19.54
CA ILE A 128 -24.57 -10.04 20.09
C ILE A 128 -23.34 -10.96 20.20
N THR A 129 -23.55 -12.24 20.54
CA THR A 129 -22.45 -13.21 20.64
C THR A 129 -21.77 -13.49 19.30
N ALA A 130 -22.48 -13.28 18.17
CA ALA A 130 -21.93 -13.45 16.82
C ALA A 130 -20.75 -12.52 16.51
N PHE A 131 -20.63 -11.42 17.25
CA PHE A 131 -19.49 -10.48 17.15
C PHE A 131 -18.30 -10.87 18.03
N GLY A 132 -18.38 -11.99 18.74
CA GLY A 132 -17.29 -12.49 19.58
C GLY A 132 -16.03 -12.81 18.73
N PRO A 133 -14.83 -12.61 19.30
CA PRO A 133 -13.57 -12.75 18.56
C PRO A 133 -13.17 -14.23 18.31
N SER A 134 -13.87 -15.20 18.93
CA SER A 134 -13.51 -16.62 18.82
C SER A 134 -14.76 -17.51 18.77
N MET A 135 -14.73 -18.51 17.87
CA MET A 135 -15.80 -19.48 17.73
C MET A 135 -16.05 -20.29 19.02
N LYS A 136 -14.98 -20.64 19.76
CA LYS A 136 -15.11 -21.36 21.04
C LYS A 136 -15.90 -20.54 22.07
N GLN A 137 -15.69 -19.24 22.11
CA GLN A 137 -16.42 -18.32 22.99
C GLN A 137 -17.88 -18.18 22.59
N MET A 138 -18.16 -18.08 21.29
CA MET A 138 -19.53 -18.02 20.78
C MET A 138 -20.32 -19.30 21.14
N ILE A 139 -19.72 -20.46 20.94
CA ILE A 139 -20.34 -21.75 21.32
C ILE A 139 -20.55 -21.76 22.82
N GLY A 140 -19.54 -21.42 23.63
CA GLY A 140 -19.64 -21.37 25.07
C GLY A 140 -20.76 -20.45 25.56
N LEU A 141 -20.85 -19.24 25.06
CA LEU A 141 -21.92 -18.27 25.37
C LEU A 141 -23.30 -18.78 24.94
N SER A 142 -23.41 -19.36 23.74
CA SER A 142 -24.68 -19.95 23.26
C SER A 142 -25.15 -21.12 24.14
N VAL A 143 -24.22 -21.95 24.60
CA VAL A 143 -24.54 -23.04 25.55
C VAL A 143 -25.03 -22.48 26.87
N ILE A 144 -24.39 -21.45 27.42
CA ILE A 144 -24.82 -20.77 28.65
C ILE A 144 -26.22 -20.18 28.47
N LEU A 145 -26.48 -19.50 27.36
CA LEU A 145 -27.79 -18.92 27.04
C LEU A 145 -28.87 -20.00 26.92
N CYS A 146 -28.59 -21.11 26.24
CA CYS A 146 -29.52 -22.24 26.15
C CYS A 146 -29.80 -22.88 27.53
N ALA A 147 -28.74 -23.01 28.35
CA ALA A 147 -28.89 -23.56 29.70
C ALA A 147 -29.73 -22.65 30.63
N THR A 148 -29.47 -21.34 30.60
CA THR A 148 -30.25 -20.36 31.38
C THR A 148 -31.71 -20.30 30.91
N TYR A 149 -31.96 -20.38 29.61
CA TYR A 149 -33.31 -20.48 29.06
C TYR A 149 -34.01 -21.78 29.53
N GLY A 150 -33.30 -22.91 29.49
CA GLY A 150 -33.82 -24.20 29.98
C GLY A 150 -34.19 -24.18 31.49
N VAL A 151 -33.36 -23.52 32.32
CA VAL A 151 -33.69 -23.33 33.75
C VAL A 151 -34.93 -22.48 33.92
N MET A 152 -35.08 -21.40 33.17
CA MET A 152 -36.27 -20.55 33.21
C MET A 152 -37.53 -21.32 32.79
N LEU A 153 -37.45 -22.15 31.75
CA LEU A 153 -38.55 -23.03 31.33
C LEU A 153 -38.93 -24.04 32.41
N TYR A 154 -37.94 -24.61 33.12
CA TYR A 154 -38.17 -25.53 34.22
C TYR A 154 -38.94 -24.85 35.38
N LEU A 155 -38.51 -23.64 35.76
CA LEU A 155 -39.19 -22.86 36.81
C LEU A 155 -40.62 -22.51 36.42
N ASP A 156 -40.84 -22.13 35.16
CA ASP A 156 -42.18 -21.84 34.64
C ASP A 156 -43.10 -23.07 34.65
N SER A 157 -42.55 -24.24 34.25
CA SER A 157 -43.31 -25.49 34.28
C SER A 157 -43.75 -25.92 35.65
N GLN A 158 -43.00 -25.59 36.72
CA GLN A 158 -43.36 -25.81 38.10
C GLN A 158 -44.53 -24.94 38.56
N GLN A 159 -44.68 -23.74 38.00
CA GLN A 159 -45.78 -22.80 38.31
C GLN A 159 -47.01 -23.09 37.50
N SER A 160 -46.85 -23.39 36.21
CA SER A 160 -47.98 -23.57 35.27
C SER A 160 -48.50 -25.00 35.14
N GLY A 161 -47.76 -25.97 35.69
CA GLY A 161 -48.12 -27.40 35.67
C GLY A 161 -47.97 -28.12 34.33
N SER A 162 -47.58 -27.41 33.27
CA SER A 162 -47.36 -28.00 31.95
C SER A 162 -46.33 -27.23 31.12
N LEU A 163 -45.50 -27.94 30.33
CA LEU A 163 -44.62 -27.37 29.33
C LEU A 163 -45.44 -27.00 28.08
N SER A 164 -45.51 -25.73 27.73
CA SER A 164 -46.15 -25.25 26.50
C SER A 164 -45.34 -25.69 25.28
N GLN A 165 -46.00 -26.05 24.16
CA GLN A 165 -45.37 -26.35 22.88
C GLN A 165 -44.50 -25.17 22.36
N GLY A 166 -44.87 -23.93 22.68
CA GLY A 166 -44.10 -22.73 22.34
C GLY A 166 -42.70 -22.68 22.96
N HIS A 167 -42.57 -23.22 24.16
CA HIS A 167 -41.28 -23.25 24.88
C HIS A 167 -40.29 -24.23 24.24
N LEU A 168 -40.75 -25.41 23.78
CA LEU A 168 -39.91 -26.35 23.04
C LEU A 168 -39.50 -25.80 21.67
N LEU A 169 -40.39 -25.12 20.99
CA LEU A 169 -40.08 -24.45 19.72
C LEU A 169 -39.00 -23.38 19.94
N GLY A 170 -39.09 -22.55 20.98
CA GLY A 170 -38.10 -21.54 21.31
C GLY A 170 -36.69 -22.13 21.51
N LEU A 171 -36.58 -23.27 22.24
CA LEU A 171 -35.31 -23.94 22.45
C LEU A 171 -34.70 -24.47 21.13
N THR A 172 -35.53 -25.07 20.27
CA THR A 172 -35.06 -25.57 18.95
C THR A 172 -34.59 -24.44 18.03
N VAL A 173 -35.27 -23.33 18.01
CA VAL A 173 -34.90 -22.12 17.24
C VAL A 173 -33.56 -21.55 17.74
N LEU A 174 -33.39 -21.44 19.07
CA LEU A 174 -32.13 -20.98 19.66
C LEU A 174 -30.96 -21.87 19.28
N LEU A 175 -31.13 -23.21 19.42
CA LEU A 175 -30.09 -24.17 19.09
C LEU A 175 -29.74 -24.14 17.58
N ALA A 176 -30.76 -24.14 16.71
CA ALA A 176 -30.55 -24.04 15.26
C ALA A 176 -29.81 -22.74 14.86
N THR A 177 -30.16 -21.64 15.50
CA THR A 177 -29.52 -20.35 15.25
C THR A 177 -28.08 -20.34 15.73
N ALA A 178 -27.79 -20.94 16.91
CA ALA A 178 -26.41 -21.07 17.40
C ALA A 178 -25.50 -21.84 16.43
N ILE A 179 -26.01 -22.96 15.90
CA ILE A 179 -25.28 -23.78 14.93
C ILE A 179 -25.07 -23.02 13.62
N PHE A 180 -26.11 -22.35 13.10
CA PHE A 180 -26.04 -21.59 11.87
C PHE A 180 -25.01 -20.45 11.96
N TYR A 181 -25.08 -19.63 13.01
CA TYR A 181 -24.11 -18.56 13.22
C TYR A 181 -22.69 -19.07 13.44
N GLY A 182 -22.53 -20.17 14.18
CA GLY A 182 -21.24 -20.81 14.36
C GLY A 182 -20.61 -21.23 13.02
N SER A 183 -21.36 -21.91 12.16
CA SER A 183 -20.87 -22.33 10.84
C SER A 183 -20.59 -21.16 9.90
N MET A 184 -21.44 -20.13 9.92
CA MET A 184 -21.29 -18.93 9.07
C MET A 184 -20.04 -18.15 9.44
N THR A 185 -19.78 -17.93 10.73
CA THR A 185 -18.58 -17.21 11.18
C THR A 185 -17.29 -17.95 10.86
N GLU A 186 -17.29 -19.29 10.95
CA GLU A 186 -16.13 -20.08 10.54
C GLU A 186 -15.85 -19.95 9.04
N THR A 187 -16.89 -20.01 8.23
CA THR A 187 -16.78 -19.85 6.77
C THR A 187 -16.23 -18.47 6.40
N LEU A 188 -16.74 -17.42 7.03
CA LEU A 188 -16.26 -16.05 6.81
C LEU A 188 -14.79 -15.89 7.24
N ARG A 189 -14.38 -16.45 8.36
CA ARG A 189 -12.98 -16.41 8.81
C ARG A 189 -12.06 -17.13 7.84
N LYS A 190 -12.44 -18.34 7.38
CA LYS A 190 -11.65 -19.07 6.39
C LYS A 190 -11.52 -18.29 5.07
N ALA A 191 -12.60 -17.60 4.64
CA ALA A 191 -12.59 -16.76 3.46
C ALA A 191 -11.65 -15.55 3.63
N GLN A 192 -11.69 -14.87 4.78
CA GLN A 192 -10.81 -13.73 5.08
C GLN A 192 -9.34 -14.16 5.17
N GLN A 193 -9.05 -15.29 5.79
CA GLN A 193 -7.69 -15.82 5.88
C GLN A 193 -7.15 -16.16 4.49
N LYS A 194 -7.94 -16.85 3.66
CA LYS A 194 -7.55 -17.15 2.29
C LYS A 194 -7.30 -15.89 1.45
N GLN A 195 -8.08 -14.83 1.67
CA GLN A 195 -7.88 -13.55 1.01
C GLN A 195 -6.55 -12.89 1.45
N ALA A 196 -6.21 -12.95 2.73
CA ALA A 196 -4.95 -12.43 3.25
C ALA A 196 -3.75 -13.19 2.66
N ASP A 197 -3.82 -14.53 2.63
CA ASP A 197 -2.77 -15.38 2.07
C ASP A 197 -2.54 -15.10 0.56
N LEU A 198 -3.63 -14.90 -0.21
CA LEU A 198 -3.54 -14.53 -1.64
C LEU A 198 -2.91 -13.15 -1.86
N LEU A 199 -3.19 -12.18 -1.00
CA LEU A 199 -2.57 -10.85 -1.08
C LEU A 199 -1.07 -10.92 -0.82
N ASP A 200 -0.64 -11.72 0.15
CA ASP A 200 0.79 -11.95 0.44
C ASP A 200 1.50 -12.64 -0.72
N GLU A 201 0.88 -13.64 -1.33
CA GLU A 201 1.40 -14.32 -2.52
C GLU A 201 1.55 -13.34 -3.71
N ILE A 202 0.54 -12.49 -3.96
CA ILE A 202 0.61 -11.49 -5.03
C ILE A 202 1.74 -10.48 -4.79
N THR A 203 1.94 -10.04 -3.56
CA THR A 203 3.03 -9.10 -3.23
C THR A 203 4.40 -9.75 -3.42
N THR A 204 4.54 -11.00 -3.03
CA THR A 204 5.78 -11.77 -3.24
C THR A 204 6.08 -11.98 -4.73
N LEU A 205 5.09 -12.36 -5.52
CA LEU A 205 5.25 -12.55 -6.97
C LEU A 205 5.64 -11.23 -7.67
N LYS A 206 5.05 -10.11 -7.31
CA LYS A 206 5.44 -8.79 -7.84
C LYS A 206 6.88 -8.44 -7.53
N ARG A 207 7.33 -8.71 -6.30
CA ARG A 207 8.73 -8.49 -5.91
C ARG A 207 9.69 -9.33 -6.75
N ILE A 208 9.42 -10.62 -6.91
CA ILE A 208 10.22 -11.52 -7.74
C ILE A 208 10.24 -11.05 -9.20
N GLU A 209 9.11 -10.61 -9.74
CA GLU A 209 9.03 -10.07 -11.10
C GLU A 209 9.91 -8.81 -11.25
N GLU A 210 9.88 -7.89 -10.30
CA GLU A 210 10.75 -6.69 -10.29
C GLU A 210 12.23 -7.03 -10.18
N GLU A 211 12.58 -8.00 -9.33
CA GLU A 211 13.95 -8.52 -9.21
C GLU A 211 14.43 -9.14 -10.53
N LEU A 212 13.61 -9.93 -11.19
CA LEU A 212 13.92 -10.51 -12.50
C LEU A 212 14.09 -9.44 -13.58
N LYS A 213 13.22 -8.43 -13.63
CA LYS A 213 13.34 -7.29 -14.55
C LYS A 213 14.66 -6.52 -14.36
N THR A 214 15.04 -6.31 -13.10
CA THR A 214 16.33 -5.64 -12.78
C THR A 214 17.54 -6.51 -13.13
N GLN A 215 17.46 -7.82 -13.00
CA GLN A 215 18.56 -8.73 -13.36
C GLN A 215 18.80 -8.87 -14.87
N SER A 216 17.77 -8.64 -15.68
CA SER A 216 17.85 -8.84 -17.14
C SER A 216 18.86 -7.90 -17.83
N GLY A 217 19.31 -6.81 -17.17
CA GLY A 217 20.22 -5.82 -17.74
C GLY A 217 19.62 -4.99 -18.88
N VAL A 218 18.33 -5.20 -19.21
CA VAL A 218 17.59 -4.54 -20.28
C VAL A 218 16.42 -3.73 -19.69
N ASP A 219 16.18 -2.55 -20.21
CA ASP A 219 14.98 -1.78 -19.91
C ASP A 219 13.79 -2.38 -20.66
N TRP A 220 12.77 -2.80 -19.93
CA TRP A 220 11.63 -3.54 -20.47
C TRP A 220 10.78 -2.72 -21.46
N LEU A 221 10.74 -1.40 -21.30
CA LEU A 221 9.95 -0.53 -22.16
C LEU A 221 10.66 -0.26 -23.49
N THR A 222 11.96 0.06 -23.40
CA THR A 222 12.72 0.56 -24.56
C THR A 222 13.56 -0.50 -25.26
N GLY A 223 13.81 -1.65 -24.61
CA GLY A 223 14.69 -2.70 -25.12
C GLY A 223 16.18 -2.37 -25.13
N LEU A 224 16.57 -1.17 -24.68
CA LEU A 224 17.94 -0.77 -24.47
C LEU A 224 18.53 -1.37 -23.18
N ALA A 225 19.82 -1.23 -22.94
CA ALA A 225 20.37 -1.54 -21.65
C ALA A 225 19.70 -0.68 -20.54
N ASN A 226 19.52 -1.25 -19.36
CA ASN A 226 19.08 -0.47 -18.20
C ASN A 226 20.29 0.20 -17.50
N ARG A 227 20.02 1.09 -16.55
CA ARG A 227 21.05 1.81 -15.79
C ARG A 227 22.08 0.88 -15.15
N ARG A 228 21.66 -0.24 -14.57
CA ARG A 228 22.57 -1.22 -13.94
C ARG A 228 23.57 -1.79 -14.94
N ARG A 229 23.12 -2.16 -16.13
CA ARG A 229 24.00 -2.65 -17.20
C ARG A 229 24.92 -1.55 -17.71
N PHE A 230 24.40 -0.31 -17.83
CA PHE A 230 25.24 0.84 -18.14
C PHE A 230 26.37 0.98 -17.12
N ASP A 231 26.08 1.02 -15.81
CA ASP A 231 27.08 1.20 -14.76
C ASP A 231 28.18 0.14 -14.86
N ALA A 232 27.80 -1.13 -15.02
CA ALA A 232 28.74 -2.25 -15.15
C ALA A 232 29.63 -2.12 -16.39
N VAL A 233 29.04 -1.85 -17.56
CA VAL A 233 29.78 -1.72 -18.83
C VAL A 233 30.64 -0.46 -18.83
N PHE A 234 30.16 0.64 -18.30
CA PHE A 234 30.89 1.89 -18.20
C PHE A 234 32.18 1.71 -17.37
N GLN A 235 32.11 1.07 -16.21
CA GLN A 235 33.27 0.78 -15.40
C GLN A 235 34.27 -0.15 -16.12
N GLN A 236 33.77 -1.13 -16.84
CA GLN A 236 34.60 -2.04 -17.64
C GLN A 236 35.34 -1.29 -18.77
N GLU A 237 34.61 -0.47 -19.53
CA GLU A 237 35.21 0.30 -20.65
C GLU A 237 36.13 1.40 -20.16
N TRP A 238 35.83 2.05 -19.00
CA TRP A 238 36.75 2.97 -18.35
C TRP A 238 38.08 2.29 -17.99
N GLY A 239 38.04 1.12 -17.36
CA GLY A 239 39.24 0.34 -17.03
C GLY A 239 40.02 -0.09 -18.28
N ARG A 240 39.30 -0.41 -19.38
CA ARG A 240 39.94 -0.76 -20.68
C ARG A 240 40.58 0.47 -21.32
N ALA A 241 39.87 1.58 -21.43
CA ALA A 241 40.35 2.82 -21.99
C ALA A 241 41.60 3.33 -21.26
N ARG A 242 41.64 3.22 -19.92
CA ARG A 242 42.78 3.58 -19.10
C ARG A 242 44.02 2.69 -19.40
N ARG A 243 43.84 1.37 -19.53
CA ARG A 243 44.96 0.44 -19.85
C ARG A 243 45.50 0.65 -21.26
N ASP A 244 44.59 0.88 -22.21
CA ASP A 244 44.93 0.99 -23.63
C ASP A 244 45.31 2.43 -24.02
N ALA A 245 45.24 3.39 -23.10
CA ALA A 245 45.46 4.82 -23.32
C ALA A 245 44.59 5.37 -24.53
N THR A 246 43.36 4.94 -24.62
CA THR A 246 42.40 5.30 -25.68
C THR A 246 41.31 6.22 -25.17
N PRO A 247 40.74 7.10 -26.00
CA PRO A 247 39.64 7.95 -25.58
C PRO A 247 38.35 7.14 -25.32
N LEU A 248 37.61 7.56 -24.33
CA LEU A 248 36.25 7.09 -24.00
C LEU A 248 35.32 8.28 -24.02
N SER A 249 34.24 8.17 -24.78
CA SER A 249 33.20 9.22 -24.83
C SER A 249 31.91 8.76 -24.18
N LEU A 250 31.22 9.71 -23.57
CA LEU A 250 29.91 9.54 -22.98
C LEU A 250 28.95 10.61 -23.53
N LEU A 251 27.78 10.17 -23.97
CA LEU A 251 26.67 11.04 -24.35
C LEU A 251 25.58 10.93 -23.28
N MET A 252 25.14 12.05 -22.74
CA MET A 252 23.93 12.14 -21.91
C MET A 252 22.83 12.81 -22.72
N LEU A 253 21.66 12.21 -22.76
CA LEU A 253 20.55 12.63 -23.62
C LEU A 253 19.27 12.75 -22.78
N ASP A 254 18.42 13.71 -23.16
CA ASP A 254 17.12 13.93 -22.51
C ASP A 254 16.10 14.41 -23.55
N ILE A 255 14.86 13.91 -23.44
CA ILE A 255 13.77 14.30 -24.33
C ILE A 255 13.23 15.66 -23.92
N ASP A 256 13.32 16.61 -24.81
CA ASP A 256 12.89 17.98 -24.57
C ASP A 256 11.39 18.06 -24.29
N HIS A 257 11.02 18.69 -23.15
CA HIS A 257 9.64 18.91 -22.74
C HIS A 257 8.79 17.62 -22.58
N PHE A 258 9.41 16.49 -22.25
CA PHE A 258 8.71 15.20 -22.15
C PHE A 258 7.57 15.19 -21.13
N LYS A 259 7.73 15.91 -20.01
CA LYS A 259 6.64 16.07 -19.04
C LYS A 259 5.41 16.73 -19.67
N THR A 260 5.62 17.83 -20.42
CA THR A 260 4.53 18.52 -21.14
C THR A 260 3.89 17.61 -22.18
N PHE A 261 4.68 16.76 -22.85
CA PHE A 261 4.18 15.76 -23.77
C PHE A 261 3.24 14.77 -23.07
N ASN A 262 3.66 14.22 -21.94
CA ASN A 262 2.84 13.31 -21.14
C ASN A 262 1.55 13.98 -20.63
N ASP A 263 1.66 15.23 -20.18
CA ASP A 263 0.51 15.98 -19.67
C ASP A 263 -0.52 16.26 -20.79
N THR A 264 -0.07 16.36 -22.05
CA THR A 264 -0.92 16.64 -23.23
C THR A 264 -1.52 15.37 -23.83
N TYR A 265 -0.71 14.29 -24.01
CA TYR A 265 -1.10 13.11 -24.77
C TYR A 265 -1.31 11.85 -23.92
N GLY A 266 -1.02 11.92 -22.62
CA GLY A 266 -1.11 10.82 -21.68
C GLY A 266 0.14 9.93 -21.67
N HIS A 267 0.26 9.14 -20.60
CA HIS A 267 1.44 8.28 -20.36
C HIS A 267 1.65 7.20 -21.42
N GLN A 268 0.57 6.66 -22.01
CA GLN A 268 0.71 5.64 -23.06
C GLN A 268 1.41 6.20 -24.31
N ALA A 269 1.04 7.41 -24.73
CA ALA A 269 1.72 8.10 -25.83
C ALA A 269 3.18 8.44 -25.48
N GLY A 270 3.46 8.74 -24.19
CA GLY A 270 4.81 8.92 -23.69
C GLY A 270 5.65 7.64 -23.78
N ASP A 271 5.09 6.51 -23.44
CA ASP A 271 5.76 5.21 -23.57
C ASP A 271 6.08 4.90 -25.04
N ASP A 272 5.16 5.15 -25.96
CA ASP A 272 5.38 5.00 -27.41
C ASP A 272 6.48 5.95 -27.91
N CYS A 273 6.51 7.16 -27.42
CA CYS A 273 7.56 8.15 -27.70
C CYS A 273 8.93 7.65 -27.24
N LEU A 274 9.03 7.17 -25.98
CA LEU A 274 10.25 6.59 -25.41
C LEU A 274 10.77 5.43 -26.25
N GLN A 275 9.90 4.55 -26.71
CA GLN A 275 10.27 3.40 -27.57
C GLN A 275 10.82 3.86 -28.93
N GLN A 276 10.20 4.87 -29.54
CA GLN A 276 10.66 5.40 -30.84
C GLN A 276 12.02 6.11 -30.71
N VAL A 277 12.21 6.93 -29.65
CA VAL A 277 13.48 7.60 -29.33
C VAL A 277 14.57 6.56 -29.06
N ALA A 278 14.28 5.55 -28.22
CA ALA A 278 15.21 4.48 -27.91
C ALA A 278 15.67 3.71 -29.14
N ARG A 279 14.74 3.40 -30.07
CA ARG A 279 15.06 2.75 -31.34
C ARG A 279 16.03 3.60 -32.17
N ALA A 280 15.78 4.91 -32.30
CA ALA A 280 16.64 5.82 -33.03
C ALA A 280 18.05 5.94 -32.43
N ILE A 281 18.15 5.92 -31.08
CA ILE A 281 19.42 5.91 -30.35
C ILE A 281 20.17 4.60 -30.60
N GLY A 282 19.52 3.45 -30.38
CA GLY A 282 20.12 2.13 -30.58
C GLY A 282 20.59 1.89 -32.02
N GLU A 283 19.85 2.42 -32.99
CA GLU A 283 20.25 2.37 -34.42
C GLU A 283 21.43 3.28 -34.76
N SER A 284 21.76 4.25 -33.94
CA SER A 284 22.88 5.17 -34.13
C SER A 284 24.15 4.71 -33.40
N ALA A 285 24.03 3.92 -32.34
CA ALA A 285 25.13 3.32 -31.56
C ALA A 285 25.30 1.85 -31.93
N LYS A 286 25.84 1.56 -33.13
CA LYS A 286 25.93 0.20 -33.69
C LYS A 286 27.33 -0.39 -33.74
N ARG A 287 28.36 0.36 -33.37
CA ARG A 287 29.72 -0.18 -33.41
C ARG A 287 29.89 -1.25 -32.33
N HIS A 288 30.75 -2.21 -32.60
CA HIS A 288 31.09 -3.19 -31.59
C HIS A 288 31.73 -2.51 -30.40
N GLY A 289 31.10 -2.64 -29.24
CA GLY A 289 31.49 -1.97 -27.98
C GLY A 289 30.67 -0.73 -27.62
N ASP A 290 29.91 -0.13 -28.56
CA ASP A 290 28.95 0.93 -28.20
C ASP A 290 27.83 0.36 -27.30
N LEU A 291 27.43 1.13 -26.30
CA LEU A 291 26.30 0.78 -25.46
C LEU A 291 25.33 1.96 -25.39
N ALA A 292 24.08 1.73 -25.75
CA ALA A 292 22.98 2.64 -25.50
C ALA A 292 22.14 2.10 -24.32
N ALA A 293 21.80 2.97 -23.39
CA ALA A 293 21.03 2.61 -22.21
C ALA A 293 19.99 3.68 -21.85
N ARG A 294 18.90 3.27 -21.21
CA ARG A 294 17.98 4.17 -20.53
C ARG A 294 18.52 4.40 -19.12
N TYR A 295 18.83 5.67 -18.82
CA TYR A 295 19.43 6.05 -17.54
C TYR A 295 18.37 6.24 -16.45
N GLY A 296 17.19 6.80 -16.81
CA GLY A 296 16.03 6.93 -15.94
C GLY A 296 14.97 7.84 -16.58
N GLY A 297 13.70 7.58 -16.39
CA GLY A 297 12.61 8.41 -16.91
C GLY A 297 12.72 8.65 -18.43
N GLU A 298 12.97 9.90 -18.81
CA GLU A 298 13.21 10.38 -20.18
C GLU A 298 14.69 10.51 -20.56
N GLU A 299 15.59 10.07 -19.67
CA GLU A 299 17.04 10.22 -19.85
C GLU A 299 17.67 8.96 -20.44
N PHE A 300 18.55 9.14 -21.40
CA PHE A 300 19.32 8.08 -22.04
C PHE A 300 20.82 8.38 -21.95
N VAL A 301 21.64 7.35 -22.03
CA VAL A 301 23.08 7.44 -22.02
C VAL A 301 23.70 6.54 -23.08
N VAL A 302 24.76 7.01 -23.72
CA VAL A 302 25.51 6.22 -24.70
C VAL A 302 26.98 6.24 -24.38
N VAL A 303 27.60 5.05 -24.28
CA VAL A 303 29.04 4.86 -24.10
C VAL A 303 29.65 4.55 -25.46
N LEU A 304 30.68 5.30 -25.86
CA LEU A 304 31.39 5.13 -27.12
C LEU A 304 32.90 4.89 -26.85
N PRO A 305 33.34 3.65 -26.76
CA PRO A 305 34.76 3.31 -26.59
C PRO A 305 35.59 3.72 -27.80
N LYS A 306 36.87 4.07 -27.57
CA LYS A 306 37.84 4.46 -28.60
C LYS A 306 37.34 5.57 -29.53
N THR A 307 36.57 6.51 -28.96
CA THR A 307 35.93 7.59 -29.68
C THR A 307 36.31 8.91 -29.03
N ASP A 308 36.84 9.85 -29.79
CA ASP A 308 37.18 11.20 -29.35
C ASP A 308 35.96 12.14 -29.36
N ALA A 309 36.10 13.34 -28.79
CA ALA A 309 35.02 14.32 -28.67
C ALA A 309 34.39 14.70 -30.01
N LYS A 310 35.20 14.84 -31.06
CA LYS A 310 34.73 15.27 -32.41
C LYS A 310 33.87 14.15 -33.03
N ASN A 311 34.32 12.92 -32.97
CA ASN A 311 33.58 11.77 -33.49
C ASN A 311 32.33 11.47 -32.64
N ALA A 312 32.40 11.60 -31.31
CA ALA A 312 31.27 11.48 -30.42
C ALA A 312 30.20 12.54 -30.68
N ALA A 313 30.60 13.80 -30.90
CA ALA A 313 29.67 14.88 -31.27
C ALA A 313 28.99 14.62 -32.62
N ALA A 314 29.69 14.03 -33.59
CA ALA A 314 29.09 13.66 -34.89
C ALA A 314 28.03 12.54 -34.72
N VAL A 315 28.29 11.54 -33.84
CA VAL A 315 27.30 10.50 -33.49
C VAL A 315 26.10 11.10 -32.79
N ALA A 316 26.32 12.03 -31.83
CA ALA A 316 25.28 12.71 -31.11
C ALA A 316 24.40 13.57 -32.05
N GLU A 317 24.99 14.28 -33.00
CA GLU A 317 24.23 15.07 -33.99
C GLU A 317 23.42 14.19 -34.93
N THR A 318 23.94 13.01 -35.30
CA THR A 318 23.21 12.01 -36.07
C THR A 318 21.99 11.52 -35.32
N MET A 319 22.11 11.24 -33.99
CA MET A 319 20.98 10.85 -33.14
C MET A 319 19.95 11.97 -33.07
N ARG A 320 20.39 13.20 -32.78
CA ARG A 320 19.51 14.36 -32.70
C ARG A 320 18.70 14.55 -33.98
N ALA A 321 19.40 14.59 -35.13
CA ALA A 321 18.76 14.79 -36.43
C ALA A 321 17.78 13.65 -36.77
N LYS A 322 18.14 12.42 -36.45
CA LYS A 322 17.30 11.25 -36.70
C LYS A 322 16.01 11.28 -35.86
N ILE A 323 16.10 11.63 -34.57
CA ILE A 323 14.94 11.77 -33.70
C ILE A 323 14.05 12.92 -34.16
N ALA A 324 14.62 14.10 -34.49
CA ALA A 324 13.86 15.20 -35.04
C ALA A 324 13.16 14.84 -36.38
N ALA A 325 13.71 13.90 -37.14
CA ALA A 325 13.12 13.42 -38.40
C ALA A 325 11.97 12.41 -38.20
N THR A 326 11.81 11.80 -37.03
CA THR A 326 10.68 10.90 -36.75
C THR A 326 9.34 11.61 -36.73
N ARG A 327 9.35 12.95 -36.61
CA ARG A 327 8.16 13.82 -36.63
C ARG A 327 7.07 13.38 -35.65
N ILE A 328 7.46 12.88 -34.45
CA ILE A 328 6.52 12.63 -33.36
C ILE A 328 5.89 13.97 -33.00
N SER A 329 4.56 14.10 -33.19
CA SER A 329 3.84 15.37 -32.97
C SER A 329 3.92 15.81 -31.51
N HIS A 330 4.20 17.11 -31.26
CA HIS A 330 4.26 17.69 -29.93
C HIS A 330 3.71 19.11 -29.90
N ASP A 331 2.41 19.28 -29.67
CA ASP A 331 1.69 20.58 -29.74
C ASP A 331 2.05 21.54 -28.59
N GLY A 332 2.74 21.07 -27.54
CA GLY A 332 3.19 21.88 -26.39
C GLY A 332 4.66 22.36 -26.47
N SER A 333 5.38 22.05 -27.55
CA SER A 333 6.78 22.45 -27.72
C SER A 333 6.90 23.86 -28.29
N GLN A 334 7.80 24.68 -27.69
CA GLN A 334 8.18 26.01 -28.27
C GLN A 334 9.04 25.87 -29.54
N ILE A 335 9.50 24.68 -29.90
CA ILE A 335 10.23 24.32 -31.10
C ILE A 335 9.26 23.51 -31.98
N PRO A 336 9.29 23.67 -33.32
CA PRO A 336 8.17 23.33 -34.18
C PRO A 336 7.61 21.89 -33.89
N GLU A 337 6.45 21.84 -33.31
CA GLU A 337 5.44 20.78 -33.21
C GLU A 337 5.94 19.31 -33.26
N ARG A 338 7.14 19.02 -32.72
CA ARG A 338 7.73 17.67 -32.71
C ARG A 338 8.61 17.45 -31.52
N VAL A 339 8.76 16.17 -31.17
CA VAL A 339 9.70 15.73 -30.15
C VAL A 339 11.13 15.94 -30.60
N THR A 340 11.95 16.55 -29.74
CA THR A 340 13.38 16.75 -29.93
C THR A 340 14.15 16.26 -28.71
N ILE A 341 15.45 16.12 -28.81
CA ILE A 341 16.34 15.77 -27.72
C ILE A 341 17.47 16.79 -27.58
N SER A 342 17.89 17.01 -26.33
CA SER A 342 19.13 17.70 -26.01
C SER A 342 20.21 16.69 -25.64
N LEU A 343 21.45 16.93 -26.04
CA LEU A 343 22.58 16.04 -25.82
C LEU A 343 23.77 16.80 -25.23
N GLY A 344 24.38 16.18 -24.21
CA GLY A 344 25.70 16.57 -23.71
C GLY A 344 26.72 15.51 -24.07
N VAL A 345 27.85 15.91 -24.61
CA VAL A 345 28.94 15.03 -25.02
C VAL A 345 30.19 15.35 -24.20
N ALA A 346 30.78 14.37 -23.59
CA ALA A 346 32.10 14.46 -22.98
C ALA A 346 33.01 13.33 -23.48
N ALA A 347 34.27 13.64 -23.64
CA ALA A 347 35.30 12.65 -24.00
C ALA A 347 36.53 12.83 -23.11
N MET A 348 37.15 11.72 -22.76
CA MET A 348 38.36 11.73 -21.94
C MET A 348 39.23 10.50 -22.26
N THR A 349 40.53 10.68 -22.23
CA THR A 349 41.47 9.59 -22.19
C THR A 349 41.86 9.36 -20.73
N PRO A 350 41.34 8.28 -20.08
CA PRO A 350 41.54 8.07 -18.66
C PRO A 350 43.02 7.85 -18.29
N THR A 351 43.46 8.45 -17.19
CA THR A 351 44.76 8.27 -16.56
C THR A 351 44.61 7.59 -15.19
N GLN A 352 45.72 7.43 -14.44
CA GLN A 352 45.65 6.89 -13.08
C GLN A 352 44.99 7.85 -12.09
N ASP A 353 45.09 9.14 -12.36
CA ASP A 353 44.59 10.22 -11.47
C ASP A 353 43.17 10.67 -11.82
N THR A 354 42.53 10.09 -12.84
CA THR A 354 41.18 10.43 -13.27
C THR A 354 40.13 9.48 -12.73
N GLU A 355 39.05 10.04 -12.24
CA GLU A 355 37.90 9.24 -11.78
C GLU A 355 36.85 9.09 -12.88
N ALA A 356 36.26 7.91 -12.99
CA ALA A 356 35.23 7.60 -13.98
C ALA A 356 34.01 8.52 -13.86
N PHE A 357 33.67 8.93 -12.65
CA PHE A 357 32.53 9.84 -12.36
C PHE A 357 32.70 11.22 -13.01
N ALA A 358 33.95 11.68 -13.19
CA ALA A 358 34.18 12.97 -13.84
C ALA A 358 33.61 13.03 -15.27
N LEU A 359 33.74 11.94 -16.04
CA LEU A 359 33.19 11.88 -17.40
C LEU A 359 31.67 12.00 -17.43
N ILE A 360 30.98 11.37 -16.47
CA ILE A 360 29.52 11.49 -16.32
C ILE A 360 29.15 12.92 -15.99
N THR A 361 29.84 13.53 -15.02
CA THR A 361 29.59 14.91 -14.58
C THR A 361 29.76 15.91 -15.74
N PHE A 362 30.79 15.75 -16.57
CA PHE A 362 31.01 16.62 -17.71
C PHE A 362 29.96 16.46 -18.80
N ALA A 363 29.51 15.25 -19.08
CA ALA A 363 28.43 15.00 -20.02
C ALA A 363 27.11 15.59 -19.53
N ASP A 364 26.81 15.49 -18.22
CA ASP A 364 25.62 16.09 -17.61
C ASP A 364 25.67 17.63 -17.66
N GLN A 365 26.81 18.25 -17.33
CA GLN A 365 26.99 19.69 -17.45
C GLN A 365 26.79 20.16 -18.89
N ALA A 366 27.29 19.43 -19.88
CA ALA A 366 27.06 19.73 -21.29
C ALA A 366 25.59 19.61 -21.68
N LEU A 367 24.88 18.57 -21.20
CA LEU A 367 23.43 18.42 -21.39
C LEU A 367 22.65 19.57 -20.77
N TYR A 368 22.99 19.93 -19.54
CA TYR A 368 22.37 21.09 -18.88
C TYR A 368 22.54 22.37 -19.68
N LYS A 369 23.75 22.61 -20.23
CA LYS A 369 24.01 23.75 -21.09
C LYS A 369 23.19 23.68 -22.40
N ALA A 370 23.04 22.50 -23.01
CA ALA A 370 22.21 22.29 -24.19
C ALA A 370 20.74 22.67 -23.92
N LYS A 371 20.21 22.28 -22.77
CA LYS A 371 18.84 22.62 -22.33
C LYS A 371 18.68 24.15 -22.11
N ARG A 372 19.65 24.78 -21.49
CA ARG A 372 19.63 26.27 -21.25
C ARG A 372 19.74 27.09 -22.49
N GLU A 373 20.55 26.70 -23.48
CA GLU A 373 20.79 27.44 -24.70
C GLU A 373 19.67 27.30 -25.75
N GLY A 374 18.55 26.64 -25.40
CA GLY A 374 17.37 26.59 -26.27
C GLY A 374 17.06 25.20 -26.80
N ARG A 375 17.62 24.16 -26.18
CA ARG A 375 17.30 22.75 -26.48
C ARG A 375 17.59 22.31 -27.91
N ASN A 376 17.18 21.07 -28.27
CA ASN A 376 17.34 20.51 -29.63
C ASN A 376 18.75 20.69 -30.17
N ARG A 377 19.77 20.41 -29.39
CA ARG A 377 21.18 20.60 -29.76
C ARG A 377 22.13 19.69 -29.08
N VAL A 378 23.32 19.60 -29.62
CA VAL A 378 24.47 18.91 -29.04
C VAL A 378 25.44 19.94 -28.47
N ILE A 379 25.83 19.78 -27.22
CA ILE A 379 26.94 20.52 -26.61
C ILE A 379 28.04 19.52 -26.26
N SER A 380 29.28 19.82 -26.70
CA SER A 380 30.46 19.04 -26.36
C SER A 380 31.39 19.84 -25.45
N THR A 381 31.92 19.18 -24.41
CA THR A 381 32.96 19.79 -23.53
C THR A 381 34.35 19.77 -24.13
N GLY A 382 34.52 19.17 -25.31
CA GLY A 382 35.83 18.96 -25.93
C GLY A 382 36.61 17.80 -25.32
N ASP A 383 37.82 17.53 -25.80
CA ASP A 383 38.74 16.60 -25.20
C ASP A 383 39.34 17.25 -23.94
N MET A 384 38.91 16.85 -22.76
CA MET A 384 39.50 17.33 -21.51
C MET A 384 40.80 16.62 -21.26
N VAL A 385 41.89 17.30 -21.53
CA VAL A 385 43.22 16.93 -21.06
C VAL A 385 43.32 17.46 -19.64
N LEU A 386 43.42 16.58 -18.66
CA LEU A 386 43.63 16.95 -17.27
C LEU A 386 44.99 17.62 -17.09
N GLY A 387 44.96 18.92 -16.97
CA GLY A 387 46.15 19.77 -16.76
C GLY A 387 45.86 21.13 -16.13
N SER A 388 44.64 21.42 -15.73
CA SER A 388 44.35 22.66 -15.00
C SER A 388 43.25 22.45 -13.98
N SER A 389 43.59 22.67 -12.70
CA SER A 389 42.67 22.80 -11.60
C SER A 389 41.57 23.81 -11.93
N VAL A 390 40.37 23.35 -12.21
CA VAL A 390 39.19 24.18 -12.28
C VAL A 390 38.51 24.12 -10.93
N ASP A 391 38.50 25.25 -10.22
CA ASP A 391 37.70 25.47 -9.03
C ASP A 391 36.22 25.16 -9.38
N ALA A 392 35.72 24.02 -8.92
CA ALA A 392 34.33 23.68 -9.04
C ALA A 392 33.54 24.48 -7.97
N GLU A 393 32.96 25.57 -8.33
CA GLU A 393 31.86 26.16 -7.58
C GLU A 393 30.70 25.15 -7.56
N VAL A 394 30.56 24.46 -6.43
CA VAL A 394 29.38 23.66 -6.12
C VAL A 394 28.22 24.61 -5.86
N PRO A 395 27.12 24.58 -6.63
CA PRO A 395 25.96 25.41 -6.31
C PRO A 395 25.33 24.86 -5.01
N GLU A 396 25.35 25.68 -3.95
CA GLU A 396 24.61 25.44 -2.71
C GLU A 396 23.14 25.14 -3.04
N LYS A 397 22.67 24.00 -2.56
CA LYS A 397 21.23 23.66 -2.57
C LYS A 397 20.50 24.68 -1.71
N GLY A 398 19.72 25.54 -2.36
CA GLY A 398 18.88 26.54 -1.71
C GLY A 398 17.99 25.88 -0.64
N GLY A 399 18.17 26.33 0.60
CA GLY A 399 17.36 25.95 1.74
C GLY A 399 15.90 26.35 1.51
N ALA A 400 14.99 25.47 1.83
CA ALA A 400 13.57 25.73 1.89
C ALA A 400 13.25 26.76 2.98
N PRO A 401 12.37 27.75 2.73
CA PRO A 401 11.95 28.69 3.79
C PRO A 401 11.05 27.98 4.79
N GLY A 402 11.43 28.12 6.08
CA GLY A 402 10.64 27.64 7.21
C GLY A 402 9.26 28.31 7.24
N ARG A 403 8.25 27.50 7.53
CA ARG A 403 6.93 27.98 7.92
C ARG A 403 6.93 28.30 9.41
N THR A 404 6.67 29.54 9.74
CA THR A 404 6.14 29.99 11.03
C THR A 404 4.64 29.77 11.10
#